data_df3667eb489787a97853c91622d17890
#
_entry.id   df3667eb489787a97853c91622d17890
#
_cell.length_a   1.000
_cell.length_b   1.000
_cell.length_c   1.000
_cell.angle_alpha   90.00
_cell.angle_beta   90.00
_cell.angle_gamma   90.00
#
_symmetry.space_group_name_H-M   'P 1'
#
loop_
_entity.id
_entity.type
_entity.pdbx_description
1 polymer ?
#
loop_
_entity_poly.entity_id
_entity_poly.type
_entity_poly.pdbx_seq_one_letter_code
_entity_poly.pdbx_strand_id
1 'polypeptide(L)'
;MAQDHANNLFGSIHDGGNGMEAFQAEAETEKIRIAVSKRLPPKKYQHSINVARYAWQIAQNTTADPRKMYIAGLLHDIANGMSGEEILRVCERNNRYITSYEIQHARSLHGIAGACIAREEFGIRDQEILMAIAFHSGRAGMQQGEKILFLADAIDHEKEYGLDSSRIWKQKDLDTALLAVCANMTKYCVEYNLPMDKRTQDSFDYIIEHLRQNTGSAASSYHTLQNETDEIVDKAMDIYLSHRLKLDSVKNIRDVGNYRTSSGKMIKKGTIIRSGDLSQMTKEDAEQLKKLGINIIIDLRTEDEIKDAGDRNIEGFRYCSLPLPGLETDDSAKRLLEYQKSSISEEEKAWYTTEYMRYVNMKQLYRDVLASGESVKQLRKVFDILIDQSTQGVLIHCSNGKDRTGIVVMLIQYAFGMDEEEILNDYYASALPYYMITESAVLMLEQNGSSGEFLEKARELLGINANMISDLRHWWRENQYGAPEKYLSEQLQLPPEQLELLREKYLEP
;
A
#
# COMPACT_ATOMS: atom_id res chain seq x y z
N MET A 1 14.32 -19.01 38.42
CA MET A 1 12.94 -18.65 38.03
C MET A 1 12.81 -17.14 38.23
N ALA A 2 13.19 -16.37 37.25
CA ALA A 2 12.93 -14.94 37.18
C ALA A 2 11.79 -14.80 36.16
N GLN A 3 10.65 -14.32 36.63
CA GLN A 3 9.51 -13.99 35.76
C GLN A 3 9.89 -12.73 34.98
N ASP A 4 10.11 -12.89 33.67
CA ASP A 4 10.11 -11.81 32.72
C ASP A 4 8.68 -11.23 32.68
N HIS A 5 8.47 -10.15 33.43
CA HIS A 5 7.34 -9.25 33.13
C HIS A 5 7.74 -8.50 31.86
N ALA A 6 7.30 -9.00 30.71
CA ALA A 6 7.31 -8.25 29.48
C ALA A 6 6.53 -6.95 29.75
N ASN A 7 7.24 -5.82 29.74
CA ASN A 7 6.66 -4.49 29.76
C ASN A 7 5.88 -4.26 28.45
N ASN A 8 4.62 -4.65 28.41
CA ASN A 8 3.70 -4.20 27.38
C ASN A 8 3.37 -2.74 27.68
N LEU A 9 3.51 -1.84 26.70
CA LEU A 9 3.20 -0.40 26.81
C LEU A 9 1.77 -0.17 27.35
N PHE A 10 0.90 -1.12 27.15
CA PHE A 10 -0.53 -1.03 27.41
C PHE A 10 -0.98 -2.06 28.45
N GLY A 11 -0.26 -2.33 29.50
CA GLY A 11 -0.59 -3.29 30.56
C GLY A 11 -2.10 -3.65 30.61
N SER A 12 -2.49 -4.74 31.18
CA SER A 12 -3.90 -5.21 31.21
C SER A 12 -4.89 -4.03 31.24
N ILE A 13 -5.82 -4.00 30.28
CA ILE A 13 -6.90 -3.02 30.22
C ILE A 13 -7.70 -3.13 31.54
N HIS A 14 -7.18 -2.50 32.59
CA HIS A 14 -7.94 -2.30 33.81
C HIS A 14 -8.71 -1.01 33.62
N ASP A 15 -10.03 -1.10 33.75
CA ASP A 15 -10.95 0.00 33.88
C ASP A 15 -10.32 1.13 34.72
N GLY A 16 -9.75 2.12 34.01
CA GLY A 16 -9.42 3.42 34.63
C GLY A 16 -10.70 4.22 34.95
N GLY A 17 -11.79 3.49 35.25
CA GLY A 17 -13.15 4.01 35.31
C GLY A 17 -13.29 5.25 36.20
N ASN A 18 -12.80 5.20 37.42
CA ASN A 18 -13.08 6.27 38.39
C ASN A 18 -12.45 7.63 38.01
N GLY A 19 -11.23 7.66 37.47
CA GLY A 19 -10.56 8.95 37.13
C GLY A 19 -11.12 9.59 35.86
N MET A 20 -11.41 8.81 34.84
CA MET A 20 -11.98 9.29 33.57
C MET A 20 -13.45 9.74 33.75
N GLU A 21 -14.26 8.97 34.48
CA GLU A 21 -15.64 9.32 34.74
C GLU A 21 -15.78 10.62 35.55
N ALA A 22 -14.91 10.80 36.57
CA ALA A 22 -14.87 12.04 37.32
C ALA A 22 -14.49 13.24 36.44
N PHE A 23 -13.49 13.08 35.54
CA PHE A 23 -13.10 14.12 34.60
C PHE A 23 -14.19 14.42 33.56
N GLN A 24 -14.89 13.42 33.07
CA GLN A 24 -16.04 13.61 32.17
C GLN A 24 -17.17 14.41 32.81
N ALA A 25 -17.34 14.28 34.11
CA ALA A 25 -18.37 15.00 34.87
C ALA A 25 -17.93 16.42 35.26
N GLU A 26 -16.69 16.83 35.03
CA GLU A 26 -16.29 18.23 35.26
C GLU A 26 -17.09 19.17 34.35
N ALA A 27 -17.57 20.29 34.91
CA ALA A 27 -18.47 21.21 34.21
C ALA A 27 -17.90 21.76 32.88
N GLU A 28 -16.61 21.90 32.78
CA GLU A 28 -15.94 22.39 31.56
C GLU A 28 -15.86 21.31 30.47
N THR A 29 -15.54 20.09 30.85
CA THR A 29 -15.52 18.93 29.93
C THR A 29 -16.93 18.63 29.42
N GLU A 30 -17.92 18.69 30.28
CA GLU A 30 -19.32 18.46 29.89
C GLU A 30 -19.87 19.57 28.95
N LYS A 31 -19.46 20.82 29.13
CA LYS A 31 -19.76 21.91 28.17
C LYS A 31 -19.20 21.61 26.78
N ILE A 32 -17.95 21.13 26.69
CA ILE A 32 -17.33 20.74 25.42
C ILE A 32 -18.12 19.59 24.80
N ARG A 33 -18.41 18.54 25.55
CA ARG A 33 -19.21 17.38 25.07
C ARG A 33 -20.57 17.80 24.51
N ILE A 34 -21.31 18.65 25.21
CA ILE A 34 -22.59 19.17 24.74
C ILE A 34 -22.43 20.01 23.46
N ALA A 35 -21.38 20.82 23.35
CA ALA A 35 -21.15 21.62 22.16
C ALA A 35 -20.78 20.74 20.94
N VAL A 36 -19.93 19.73 21.13
CA VAL A 36 -19.56 18.75 20.09
C VAL A 36 -20.79 17.94 19.64
N SER A 37 -21.65 17.49 20.58
CA SER A 37 -22.85 16.71 20.25
C SER A 37 -23.89 17.49 19.42
N LYS A 38 -23.90 18.81 19.55
CA LYS A 38 -24.77 19.69 18.74
C LYS A 38 -24.24 19.95 17.36
N ARG A 39 -22.90 19.81 17.17
CA ARG A 39 -22.21 20.13 15.91
C ARG A 39 -22.05 18.90 15.02
N LEU A 40 -21.78 17.74 15.60
CA LEU A 40 -21.54 16.51 14.86
C LEU A 40 -22.79 15.63 14.75
N PRO A 41 -22.98 14.94 13.60
CA PRO A 41 -24.01 13.90 13.49
C PRO A 41 -23.80 12.80 14.56
N PRO A 42 -24.87 12.10 15.01
CA PRO A 42 -24.79 11.15 16.12
C PRO A 42 -23.68 10.09 15.99
N LYS A 43 -23.47 9.54 14.80
CA LYS A 43 -22.38 8.55 14.55
C LYS A 43 -20.99 9.16 14.75
N LYS A 44 -20.75 10.37 14.22
CA LYS A 44 -19.48 11.08 14.39
C LYS A 44 -19.23 11.53 15.80
N TYR A 45 -20.28 11.96 16.50
CA TYR A 45 -20.19 12.25 17.92
C TYR A 45 -19.79 11.03 18.74
N GLN A 46 -20.41 9.86 18.47
CA GLN A 46 -20.05 8.62 19.14
C GLN A 46 -18.59 8.22 18.86
N HIS A 47 -18.14 8.36 17.61
CA HIS A 47 -16.74 8.18 17.25
C HIS A 47 -15.81 9.09 18.06
N SER A 48 -16.10 10.39 18.14
CA SER A 48 -15.29 11.32 18.95
C SER A 48 -15.24 10.94 20.44
N ILE A 49 -16.34 10.41 21.00
CA ILE A 49 -16.37 9.89 22.37
C ILE A 49 -15.45 8.67 22.52
N ASN A 50 -15.50 7.75 21.56
CA ASN A 50 -14.66 6.54 21.59
C ASN A 50 -13.18 6.90 21.47
N VAL A 51 -12.83 7.75 20.51
CA VAL A 51 -11.45 8.24 20.31
C VAL A 51 -10.95 8.96 21.57
N ALA A 52 -11.76 9.78 22.21
CA ALA A 52 -11.39 10.43 23.47
C ALA A 52 -11.09 9.41 24.57
N ARG A 53 -11.88 8.34 24.68
CA ARG A 53 -11.65 7.25 25.65
C ARG A 53 -10.37 6.48 25.35
N TYR A 54 -10.12 6.11 24.10
CA TYR A 54 -8.90 5.43 23.70
C TYR A 54 -7.66 6.32 23.91
N ALA A 55 -7.74 7.60 23.55
CA ALA A 55 -6.65 8.56 23.77
C ALA A 55 -6.33 8.70 25.28
N TRP A 56 -7.33 8.76 26.13
CA TRP A 56 -7.14 8.72 27.58
C TRP A 56 -6.41 7.44 28.04
N GLN A 57 -6.86 6.27 27.60
CA GLN A 57 -6.29 4.98 27.99
C GLN A 57 -4.82 4.84 27.52
N ILE A 58 -4.51 5.23 26.29
CA ILE A 58 -3.15 5.22 25.77
C ILE A 58 -2.26 6.17 26.59
N ALA A 59 -2.74 7.39 26.85
CA ALA A 59 -2.01 8.40 27.58
C ALA A 59 -1.62 7.98 29.00
N GLN A 60 -2.45 7.18 29.69
CA GLN A 60 -2.15 6.67 31.04
C GLN A 60 -0.86 5.85 31.11
N ASN A 61 -0.41 5.27 30.01
CA ASN A 61 0.81 4.48 29.94
C ASN A 61 1.99 5.25 29.30
N THR A 62 1.89 6.57 29.23
CA THR A 62 2.87 7.47 28.62
C THR A 62 3.14 8.64 29.57
N THR A 63 3.95 9.60 29.12
CA THR A 63 4.16 10.87 29.85
C THR A 63 3.16 11.96 29.50
N ALA A 64 2.24 11.71 28.55
CA ALA A 64 1.20 12.66 28.16
C ALA A 64 0.11 12.78 29.24
N ASP A 65 -0.50 13.95 29.36
CA ASP A 65 -1.64 14.16 30.27
C ASP A 65 -2.91 13.52 29.68
N PRO A 66 -3.51 12.49 30.32
CA PRO A 66 -4.72 11.85 29.84
C PRO A 66 -5.90 12.82 29.66
N ARG A 67 -5.99 13.87 30.48
CA ARG A 67 -7.04 14.88 30.41
C ARG A 67 -6.96 15.67 29.10
N LYS A 68 -5.74 16.07 28.73
CA LYS A 68 -5.47 16.76 27.47
C LYS A 68 -5.82 15.88 26.27
N MET A 69 -5.42 14.61 26.32
CA MET A 69 -5.67 13.65 25.24
C MET A 69 -7.16 13.33 25.08
N TYR A 70 -7.91 13.29 26.18
CA TYR A 70 -9.36 13.17 26.14
C TYR A 70 -10.02 14.36 25.41
N ILE A 71 -9.64 15.60 25.77
CA ILE A 71 -10.16 16.81 25.11
C ILE A 71 -9.77 16.83 23.62
N ALA A 72 -8.53 16.48 23.29
CA ALA A 72 -8.08 16.38 21.89
C ALA A 72 -8.93 15.36 21.11
N GLY A 73 -9.20 14.18 21.70
CA GLY A 73 -10.05 13.15 21.09
C GLY A 73 -11.49 13.60 20.87
N LEU A 74 -12.08 14.37 21.80
CA LEU A 74 -13.43 14.94 21.62
C LEU A 74 -13.49 15.89 20.41
N LEU A 75 -12.42 16.64 20.15
CA LEU A 75 -12.38 17.74 19.19
C LEU A 75 -11.69 17.39 17.87
N HIS A 76 -11.04 16.22 17.73
CA HIS A 76 -10.19 15.91 16.58
C HIS A 76 -10.91 16.06 15.24
N ASP A 77 -12.15 15.62 15.18
CA ASP A 77 -12.97 15.59 13.98
C ASP A 77 -14.04 16.70 13.92
N ILE A 78 -13.90 17.77 14.71
CA ILE A 78 -14.90 18.85 14.83
C ILE A 78 -15.15 19.57 13.49
N ALA A 79 -14.19 19.55 12.56
CA ALA A 79 -14.30 20.09 11.21
C ALA A 79 -14.61 19.02 10.14
N ASN A 80 -14.67 17.74 10.50
CA ASN A 80 -14.89 16.63 9.56
C ASN A 80 -16.34 16.51 9.06
N GLY A 81 -16.92 17.43 8.52
CA GLY A 81 -18.27 17.49 7.94
C GLY A 81 -18.38 18.75 7.11
N MET A 82 -17.36 19.60 7.21
CA MET A 82 -17.26 20.83 6.46
C MET A 82 -16.85 20.55 5.02
N SER A 83 -17.33 21.38 4.10
CA SER A 83 -16.84 21.36 2.71
C SER A 83 -15.39 21.82 2.65
N GLY A 84 -14.68 21.44 1.57
CA GLY A 84 -13.29 21.89 1.36
C GLY A 84 -13.16 23.42 1.38
N GLU A 85 -14.14 24.13 0.82
CA GLU A 85 -14.15 25.60 0.80
C GLU A 85 -14.32 26.19 2.21
N GLU A 86 -15.14 25.61 3.07
CA GLU A 86 -15.29 26.03 4.47
C GLU A 86 -14.01 25.80 5.26
N ILE A 87 -13.35 24.64 5.04
CA ILE A 87 -12.05 24.32 5.67
C ILE A 87 -11.00 25.35 5.27
N LEU A 88 -10.87 25.65 3.97
CA LEU A 88 -9.92 26.66 3.48
C LEU A 88 -10.19 28.03 4.12
N ARG A 89 -11.44 28.48 4.18
CA ARG A 89 -11.80 29.74 4.84
C ARG A 89 -11.42 29.76 6.33
N VAL A 90 -11.54 28.65 7.05
CA VAL A 90 -11.07 28.56 8.44
C VAL A 90 -9.57 28.69 8.52
N CYS A 91 -8.82 28.02 7.65
CA CYS A 91 -7.36 28.09 7.61
C CYS A 91 -6.86 29.51 7.25
N GLU A 92 -7.43 30.14 6.23
CA GLU A 92 -7.10 31.50 5.78
C GLU A 92 -7.35 32.52 6.89
N ARG A 93 -8.52 32.50 7.53
CA ARG A 93 -8.88 33.37 8.65
C ARG A 93 -7.89 33.26 9.81
N ASN A 94 -7.25 32.13 9.97
CA ASN A 94 -6.23 31.86 10.99
C ASN A 94 -4.80 32.10 10.50
N ASN A 95 -4.62 32.79 9.37
CA ASN A 95 -3.33 33.09 8.75
C ASN A 95 -2.45 31.84 8.49
N ARG A 96 -3.10 30.69 8.24
CA ARG A 96 -2.40 29.47 7.85
C ARG A 96 -1.95 29.61 6.39
N TYR A 97 -0.67 29.43 6.12
CA TYR A 97 -0.19 29.26 4.75
C TYR A 97 -0.74 27.96 4.16
N ILE A 98 -1.33 28.04 2.98
CA ILE A 98 -1.95 26.92 2.27
C ILE A 98 -1.23 26.75 0.94
N THR A 99 -0.74 25.55 0.69
CA THR A 99 -0.06 25.18 -0.56
C THR A 99 -1.05 24.91 -1.69
N SER A 100 -0.58 24.93 -2.93
CA SER A 100 -1.41 24.59 -4.10
C SER A 100 -1.95 23.14 -4.01
N TYR A 101 -1.18 22.22 -3.45
CA TYR A 101 -1.61 20.84 -3.20
C TYR A 101 -2.75 20.81 -2.18
N GLU A 102 -2.62 21.51 -1.06
CA GLU A 102 -3.64 21.58 -0.01
C GLU A 102 -4.95 22.21 -0.50
N ILE A 103 -4.88 23.17 -1.42
CA ILE A 103 -6.08 23.75 -2.08
C ILE A 103 -6.85 22.67 -2.85
N GLN A 104 -6.15 21.84 -3.60
CA GLN A 104 -6.77 20.73 -4.36
C GLN A 104 -7.32 19.62 -3.46
N HIS A 105 -6.72 19.43 -2.28
CA HIS A 105 -7.05 18.39 -1.31
C HIS A 105 -7.56 18.99 0.02
N ALA A 106 -8.38 20.04 -0.05
CA ALA A 106 -8.77 20.86 1.10
C ALA A 106 -9.35 20.05 2.29
N ARG A 107 -10.03 18.92 2.02
CA ARG A 107 -10.54 18.05 3.09
C ARG A 107 -9.45 17.40 3.94
N SER A 108 -8.24 17.23 3.43
CA SER A 108 -7.11 16.73 4.21
C SER A 108 -6.68 17.70 5.32
N LEU A 109 -7.10 18.97 5.24
CA LEU A 109 -6.84 20.00 6.25
C LEU A 109 -7.84 20.01 7.41
N HIS A 110 -8.79 19.05 7.49
CA HIS A 110 -9.85 19.04 8.53
C HIS A 110 -9.26 19.07 9.95
N GLY A 111 -8.17 18.37 10.22
CA GLY A 111 -7.50 18.41 11.53
C GLY A 111 -6.95 19.79 11.87
N ILE A 112 -6.32 20.47 10.91
CA ILE A 112 -5.80 21.84 11.08
C ILE A 112 -6.94 22.82 11.31
N ALA A 113 -8.01 22.73 10.51
CA ALA A 113 -9.21 23.52 10.71
C ALA A 113 -9.88 23.23 12.05
N GLY A 114 -9.89 21.95 12.47
CA GLY A 114 -10.37 21.51 13.77
C GLY A 114 -9.61 22.15 14.93
N ALA A 115 -8.29 22.23 14.86
CA ALA A 115 -7.48 22.95 15.85
C ALA A 115 -7.76 24.45 15.88
N CYS A 116 -7.98 25.09 14.72
CA CYS A 116 -8.41 26.48 14.66
C CYS A 116 -9.75 26.69 15.34
N ILE A 117 -10.72 25.84 15.06
CA ILE A 117 -12.07 25.87 15.68
C ILE A 117 -11.97 25.62 17.19
N ALA A 118 -11.16 24.64 17.62
CA ALA A 118 -10.93 24.36 19.04
C ALA A 118 -10.39 25.60 19.78
N ARG A 119 -9.51 26.36 19.15
CA ARG A 119 -8.97 27.60 19.70
C ARG A 119 -10.00 28.72 19.72
N GLU A 120 -10.75 28.94 18.65
CA GLU A 120 -11.66 30.06 18.48
C GLU A 120 -12.96 29.87 19.26
N GLU A 121 -13.60 28.72 19.15
CA GLU A 121 -14.95 28.47 19.64
C GLU A 121 -14.98 27.80 21.02
N PHE A 122 -13.94 26.96 21.32
CA PHE A 122 -13.86 26.22 22.59
C PHE A 122 -12.82 26.80 23.56
N GLY A 123 -12.10 27.86 23.16
CA GLY A 123 -11.15 28.55 24.04
C GLY A 123 -9.89 27.75 24.34
N ILE A 124 -9.61 26.66 23.63
CA ILE A 124 -8.42 25.83 23.86
C ILE A 124 -7.18 26.63 23.50
N ARG A 125 -6.23 26.72 24.45
CA ARG A 125 -4.94 27.45 24.26
C ARG A 125 -3.73 26.53 24.42
N ASP A 126 -3.94 25.33 24.97
CA ASP A 126 -2.90 24.36 25.18
C ASP A 126 -2.37 23.84 23.83
N GLN A 127 -1.07 24.03 23.59
CA GLN A 127 -0.43 23.68 22.33
C GLN A 127 -0.43 22.17 22.07
N GLU A 128 -0.28 21.36 23.13
CA GLU A 128 -0.28 19.90 23.01
C GLU A 128 -1.64 19.40 22.48
N ILE A 129 -2.75 19.93 23.02
CA ILE A 129 -4.11 19.61 22.54
C ILE A 129 -4.27 20.07 21.08
N LEU A 130 -3.90 21.32 20.76
CA LEU A 130 -4.08 21.87 19.42
C LEU A 130 -3.26 21.14 18.37
N MET A 131 -2.01 20.76 18.69
CA MET A 131 -1.14 20.00 17.78
C MET A 131 -1.65 18.57 17.61
N ALA A 132 -2.11 17.91 18.67
CA ALA A 132 -2.72 16.60 18.56
C ALA A 132 -3.93 16.63 17.61
N ILE A 133 -4.84 17.60 17.76
CA ILE A 133 -5.98 17.78 16.84
C ILE A 133 -5.51 18.04 15.42
N ALA A 134 -4.57 18.97 15.23
CA ALA A 134 -4.13 19.40 13.89
C ALA A 134 -3.52 18.25 13.07
N PHE A 135 -2.84 17.32 13.74
CA PHE A 135 -2.02 16.29 13.09
C PHE A 135 -2.45 14.86 13.47
N HIS A 136 -3.69 14.66 13.91
CA HIS A 136 -4.21 13.33 14.21
C HIS A 136 -4.23 12.38 12.99
N SER A 137 -4.25 12.91 11.77
CA SER A 137 -4.12 12.13 10.52
C SER A 137 -2.68 11.82 10.12
N GLY A 138 -1.70 12.25 10.93
CA GLY A 138 -0.29 11.98 10.71
C GLY A 138 0.50 13.16 10.16
N ARG A 139 1.82 13.11 10.36
CA ARG A 139 2.88 13.92 9.73
C ARG A 139 4.24 13.35 10.08
N ALA A 140 5.29 13.75 9.36
CA ALA A 140 6.67 13.50 9.80
C ALA A 140 6.94 14.19 11.15
N GLY A 141 7.64 13.50 12.04
CA GLY A 141 8.04 14.05 13.36
C GLY A 141 6.90 14.27 14.34
N MET A 142 5.88 13.40 14.33
CA MET A 142 4.79 13.46 15.31
C MET A 142 5.29 13.47 16.74
N GLN A 143 4.74 14.38 17.55
CA GLN A 143 4.93 14.43 18.99
C GLN A 143 4.05 13.40 19.68
N GLN A 144 4.30 13.14 20.97
CA GLN A 144 3.61 12.09 21.72
C GLN A 144 2.08 12.21 21.67
N GLY A 145 1.52 13.39 21.89
CA GLY A 145 0.07 13.62 21.84
C GLY A 145 -0.53 13.36 20.44
N GLU A 146 0.20 13.71 19.38
CA GLU A 146 -0.20 13.45 18.00
C GLU A 146 -0.25 11.94 17.72
N LYS A 147 0.78 11.19 18.17
CA LYS A 147 0.86 9.72 18.07
C LYS A 147 -0.28 9.03 18.81
N ILE A 148 -0.58 9.50 20.02
CA ILE A 148 -1.67 8.97 20.84
C ILE A 148 -3.01 9.14 20.13
N LEU A 149 -3.25 10.32 19.57
CA LEU A 149 -4.53 10.60 18.92
C LEU A 149 -4.70 9.85 17.60
N PHE A 150 -3.62 9.74 16.81
CA PHE A 150 -3.60 8.90 15.61
C PHE A 150 -3.94 7.43 15.92
N LEU A 151 -3.32 6.86 16.97
CA LEU A 151 -3.60 5.48 17.38
C LEU A 151 -5.04 5.31 17.89
N ALA A 152 -5.53 6.26 18.66
CA ALA A 152 -6.88 6.22 19.21
C ALA A 152 -7.95 6.27 18.10
N ASP A 153 -7.73 7.09 17.09
CA ASP A 153 -8.60 7.20 15.91
C ASP A 153 -8.60 5.90 15.10
N ALA A 154 -7.41 5.37 14.81
CA ALA A 154 -7.26 4.11 14.09
C ALA A 154 -7.91 2.92 14.81
N ILE A 155 -7.86 2.87 16.14
CA ILE A 155 -8.49 1.81 16.95
C ILE A 155 -10.03 1.86 16.82
N ASP A 156 -10.65 3.02 16.80
CA ASP A 156 -12.10 3.12 16.61
C ASP A 156 -12.56 2.68 15.21
N HIS A 157 -11.67 2.79 14.21
CA HIS A 157 -11.87 2.30 12.85
C HIS A 157 -11.43 0.83 12.64
N GLU A 158 -11.21 0.07 13.71
CA GLU A 158 -10.71 -1.32 13.67
C GLU A 158 -11.46 -2.19 12.64
N LYS A 159 -12.78 -2.16 12.66
CA LYS A 159 -13.62 -2.96 11.76
C LYS A 159 -13.55 -2.48 10.30
N GLU A 160 -13.36 -1.20 10.09
CA GLU A 160 -13.28 -0.62 8.76
C GLU A 160 -11.96 -0.98 8.07
N TYR A 161 -10.85 -0.90 8.81
CA TYR A 161 -9.52 -1.19 8.26
C TYR A 161 -9.07 -2.63 8.49
N GLY A 162 -9.91 -3.52 9.04
CA GLY A 162 -9.52 -4.89 9.37
C GLY A 162 -8.37 -4.96 10.38
N LEU A 163 -8.22 -3.93 11.21
CA LEU A 163 -7.24 -3.87 12.28
C LEU A 163 -7.57 -4.88 13.38
N ASP A 164 -6.57 -5.52 13.94
CA ASP A 164 -6.66 -6.23 15.21
C ASP A 164 -6.07 -5.35 16.31
N SER A 165 -6.91 -4.59 16.99
CA SER A 165 -6.48 -3.68 18.07
C SER A 165 -5.74 -4.42 19.19
N SER A 166 -6.00 -5.71 19.40
CA SER A 166 -5.28 -6.50 20.38
C SER A 166 -3.78 -6.58 20.09
N ARG A 167 -3.37 -6.48 18.82
CA ARG A 167 -1.97 -6.43 18.42
C ARG A 167 -1.34 -5.07 18.70
N ILE A 168 -2.12 -3.99 18.55
CA ILE A 168 -1.67 -2.62 18.87
C ILE A 168 -1.41 -2.52 20.37
N TRP A 169 -2.32 -3.02 21.19
CA TRP A 169 -2.19 -3.02 22.65
C TRP A 169 -1.01 -3.83 23.19
N LYS A 170 -0.47 -4.77 22.40
CA LYS A 170 0.70 -5.58 22.78
C LYS A 170 2.04 -4.96 22.42
N GLN A 171 2.06 -3.84 21.68
CA GLN A 171 3.31 -3.18 21.30
C GLN A 171 4.02 -2.57 22.52
N LYS A 172 5.35 -2.48 22.43
CA LYS A 172 6.20 -2.02 23.54
C LYS A 172 6.28 -0.49 23.65
N ASP A 173 6.02 0.22 22.57
CA ASP A 173 6.09 1.68 22.48
C ASP A 173 5.14 2.23 21.40
N LEU A 174 4.93 3.56 21.40
CA LEU A 174 4.04 4.24 20.47
C LEU A 174 4.50 4.12 19.02
N ASP A 175 5.81 4.11 18.76
CA ASP A 175 6.33 4.08 17.39
C ASP A 175 6.11 2.71 16.74
N THR A 176 6.34 1.63 17.50
CA THR A 176 6.00 0.27 17.05
C THR A 176 4.48 0.08 16.86
N ALA A 177 3.66 0.68 17.70
CA ALA A 177 2.21 0.65 17.55
C ALA A 177 1.75 1.40 16.29
N LEU A 178 2.31 2.59 16.04
CA LEU A 178 2.05 3.37 14.84
C LEU A 178 2.48 2.64 13.57
N LEU A 179 3.66 2.03 13.58
CA LEU A 179 4.15 1.23 12.46
C LEU A 179 3.16 0.11 12.11
N ALA A 180 2.66 -0.61 13.11
CA ALA A 180 1.67 -1.68 12.92
C ALA A 180 0.36 -1.14 12.32
N VAL A 181 -0.12 0.01 12.77
CA VAL A 181 -1.32 0.66 12.23
C VAL A 181 -1.10 1.10 10.78
N CYS A 182 -0.02 1.83 10.49
CA CYS A 182 0.29 2.30 9.14
C CYS A 182 0.43 1.13 8.16
N ALA A 183 1.11 0.04 8.54
CA ALA A 183 1.24 -1.15 7.71
C ALA A 183 -0.14 -1.79 7.41
N ASN A 184 -1.03 -1.83 8.40
CA ASN A 184 -2.38 -2.37 8.21
C ASN A 184 -3.27 -1.46 7.36
N MET A 185 -3.20 -0.14 7.55
CA MET A 185 -3.90 0.83 6.69
C MET A 185 -3.41 0.71 5.24
N THR A 186 -2.11 0.53 5.04
CA THR A 186 -1.54 0.28 3.71
C THR A 186 -2.11 -0.99 3.10
N LYS A 187 -2.14 -2.09 3.86
CA LYS A 187 -2.74 -3.34 3.40
C LYS A 187 -4.19 -3.13 2.99
N TYR A 188 -4.98 -2.43 3.78
CA TYR A 188 -6.36 -2.07 3.44
C TYR A 188 -6.44 -1.24 2.16
N CYS A 189 -5.63 -0.20 2.02
CA CYS A 189 -5.58 0.61 0.79
C CYS A 189 -5.22 -0.23 -0.44
N VAL A 190 -4.29 -1.17 -0.31
CA VAL A 190 -3.92 -2.11 -1.38
C VAL A 190 -5.08 -3.05 -1.72
N GLU A 191 -5.70 -3.67 -0.70
CA GLU A 191 -6.79 -4.64 -0.88
C GLU A 191 -8.02 -4.02 -1.56
N TYR A 192 -8.33 -2.76 -1.23
CA TYR A 192 -9.48 -2.04 -1.76
C TYR A 192 -9.11 -1.01 -2.83
N ASN A 193 -7.87 -1.06 -3.34
CA ASN A 193 -7.36 -0.16 -4.37
C ASN A 193 -7.62 1.34 -4.06
N LEU A 194 -7.46 1.73 -2.80
CA LEU A 194 -7.63 3.10 -2.34
C LEU A 194 -6.30 3.87 -2.37
N PRO A 195 -6.30 5.17 -2.63
CA PRO A 195 -5.09 5.98 -2.51
C PRO A 195 -4.68 6.09 -1.03
N MET A 196 -3.39 5.94 -0.75
CA MET A 196 -2.84 6.27 0.57
C MET A 196 -2.83 7.79 0.76
N ASP A 197 -3.19 8.26 1.94
CA ASP A 197 -2.97 9.65 2.31
C ASP A 197 -1.47 9.93 2.49
N LYS A 198 -0.98 11.00 1.85
CA LYS A 198 0.45 11.35 1.89
C LYS A 198 0.97 11.57 3.31
N ARG A 199 0.16 12.09 4.21
CA ARG A 199 0.57 12.33 5.62
C ARG A 199 0.78 11.03 6.37
N THR A 200 -0.07 10.02 6.12
CA THR A 200 0.11 8.68 6.68
C THR A 200 1.42 8.08 6.18
N GLN A 201 1.75 8.26 4.91
CA GLN A 201 3.03 7.81 4.35
C GLN A 201 4.21 8.56 4.96
N ASP A 202 4.19 9.88 5.01
CA ASP A 202 5.26 10.70 5.62
C ASP A 202 5.49 10.31 7.10
N SER A 203 4.42 9.97 7.82
CA SER A 203 4.49 9.47 9.21
C SER A 203 5.21 8.14 9.30
N PHE A 204 4.88 7.23 8.40
CA PHE A 204 5.44 5.89 8.33
C PHE A 204 6.94 5.95 8.02
N ASP A 205 7.34 6.69 6.99
CA ASP A 205 8.73 6.83 6.58
C ASP A 205 9.60 7.42 7.72
N TYR A 206 9.07 8.46 8.39
CA TYR A 206 9.73 9.03 9.55
C TYR A 206 9.89 8.03 10.71
N ILE A 207 8.86 7.23 11.01
CA ILE A 207 8.90 6.24 12.10
C ILE A 207 9.92 5.15 11.79
N ILE A 208 9.95 4.66 10.56
CA ILE A 208 10.93 3.65 10.12
C ILE A 208 12.36 4.17 10.29
N GLU A 209 12.62 5.39 9.84
CA GLU A 209 13.95 6.01 9.98
C GLU A 209 14.33 6.16 11.45
N HIS A 210 13.42 6.67 12.29
CA HIS A 210 13.66 6.86 13.72
C HIS A 210 13.94 5.54 14.46
N LEU A 211 13.20 4.49 14.16
CA LEU A 211 13.40 3.17 14.75
C LEU A 211 14.73 2.55 14.32
N ARG A 212 15.17 2.74 13.08
CA ARG A 212 16.48 2.29 12.58
C ARG A 212 17.65 3.00 13.26
N GLN A 213 17.57 4.30 13.44
CA GLN A 213 18.59 5.09 14.14
C GLN A 213 18.78 4.62 15.58
N ASN A 214 17.72 4.23 16.26
CA ASN A 214 17.76 3.80 17.65
C ASN A 214 18.24 2.35 17.84
N THR A 215 18.20 1.50 16.80
CA THR A 215 18.68 0.11 16.87
C THR A 215 20.18 -0.06 16.63
N GLY A 216 20.90 1.02 16.29
CA GLY A 216 22.36 0.95 16.03
C GLY A 216 22.71 0.16 14.77
N SER A 217 21.75 -0.18 13.95
CA SER A 217 21.93 -0.80 12.63
C SER A 217 22.73 0.14 11.74
N ALA A 218 23.72 -0.40 11.01
CA ALA A 218 24.72 0.39 10.29
C ALA A 218 24.06 1.28 9.20
N ALA A 219 23.65 2.47 9.60
CA ALA A 219 22.96 3.48 8.80
C ALA A 219 23.83 4.05 7.66
N SER A 220 25.11 3.70 7.57
CA SER A 220 26.08 4.35 6.72
C SER A 220 25.96 4.01 5.23
N SER A 221 25.45 2.83 4.86
CA SER A 221 25.21 2.47 3.45
C SER A 221 23.79 2.77 2.97
N TYR A 222 22.87 3.04 3.90
CA TYR A 222 21.46 3.25 3.63
C TYR A 222 21.13 4.67 3.14
N HIS A 223 21.85 5.70 3.62
CA HIS A 223 21.59 7.10 3.20
C HIS A 223 21.81 7.34 1.70
N THR A 224 22.73 6.64 1.07
CA THR A 224 22.96 6.78 -0.39
C THR A 224 21.90 6.05 -1.21
N LEU A 225 21.44 4.87 -0.72
CA LEU A 225 20.34 4.12 -1.31
C LEU A 225 18.98 4.78 -1.05
N GLN A 226 18.82 5.49 0.07
CA GLN A 226 17.57 6.13 0.46
C GLN A 226 17.23 7.33 -0.44
N ASN A 227 18.18 8.19 -0.78
CA ASN A 227 17.94 9.31 -1.69
C ASN A 227 17.57 8.85 -3.10
N GLU A 228 18.20 7.79 -3.62
CA GLU A 228 17.82 7.18 -4.91
C GLU A 228 16.46 6.46 -4.80
N THR A 229 16.17 5.83 -3.66
CA THR A 229 14.91 5.12 -3.42
C THR A 229 13.73 6.09 -3.28
N ASP A 230 13.92 7.24 -2.62
CA ASP A 230 12.88 8.25 -2.45
C ASP A 230 12.47 8.86 -3.80
N GLU A 231 13.42 9.15 -4.69
CA GLU A 231 13.11 9.63 -6.04
C GLU A 231 12.38 8.57 -6.88
N ILE A 232 12.76 7.31 -6.77
CA ILE A 232 12.08 6.18 -7.41
C ILE A 232 10.67 6.02 -6.86
N VAL A 233 10.48 6.12 -5.54
CA VAL A 233 9.18 6.00 -4.87
C VAL A 233 8.26 7.16 -5.27
N ASP A 234 8.76 8.39 -5.32
CA ASP A 234 7.97 9.56 -5.74
C ASP A 234 7.51 9.43 -7.20
N LYS A 235 8.42 9.08 -8.12
CA LYS A 235 8.06 8.82 -9.52
C LYS A 235 7.05 7.66 -9.65
N ALA A 236 7.26 6.57 -8.92
CA ALA A 236 6.36 5.42 -8.91
C ALA A 236 4.97 5.80 -8.38
N MET A 237 4.89 6.69 -7.38
CA MET A 237 3.65 7.20 -6.82
C MET A 237 2.87 8.01 -7.86
N ASP A 238 3.52 8.94 -8.55
CA ASP A 238 2.89 9.76 -9.59
C ASP A 238 2.34 8.88 -10.72
N ILE A 239 3.09 7.89 -11.15
CA ILE A 239 2.66 6.91 -12.16
C ILE A 239 1.48 6.10 -11.63
N TYR A 240 1.57 5.55 -10.43
CA TYR A 240 0.49 4.75 -9.84
C TYR A 240 -0.81 5.55 -9.78
N LEU A 241 -0.78 6.78 -9.27
CA LEU A 241 -1.96 7.62 -9.13
C LEU A 241 -2.54 8.07 -10.48
N SER A 242 -1.69 8.38 -11.47
CA SER A 242 -2.12 8.86 -12.78
C SER A 242 -2.69 7.77 -13.69
N HIS A 243 -2.28 6.51 -13.49
CA HIS A 243 -2.71 5.36 -14.30
C HIS A 243 -3.74 4.47 -13.59
N ARG A 244 -3.96 4.66 -12.29
CA ARG A 244 -4.89 3.87 -11.51
C ARG A 244 -6.33 4.00 -12.03
N LEU A 245 -7.03 2.86 -12.14
CA LEU A 245 -8.47 2.84 -12.34
C LEU A 245 -9.18 2.88 -10.97
N LYS A 246 -10.27 3.63 -10.88
CA LYS A 246 -11.10 3.72 -9.66
C LYS A 246 -12.03 2.51 -9.57
N LEU A 247 -11.46 1.33 -9.39
CA LEU A 247 -12.16 0.06 -9.13
C LEU A 247 -11.78 -0.41 -7.74
N ASP A 248 -12.71 -0.34 -6.80
CA ASP A 248 -12.41 -0.48 -5.38
C ASP A 248 -12.24 -1.95 -4.93
N SER A 249 -12.65 -2.92 -5.78
CA SER A 249 -12.57 -4.35 -5.44
C SER A 249 -11.43 -5.09 -6.14
N VAL A 250 -10.57 -4.40 -6.89
CA VAL A 250 -9.48 -5.03 -7.66
C VAL A 250 -8.15 -4.41 -7.29
N LYS A 251 -7.27 -5.22 -6.70
CA LYS A 251 -5.94 -4.79 -6.23
C LYS A 251 -5.04 -4.36 -7.38
N ASN A 252 -4.23 -3.33 -7.14
CA ASN A 252 -3.13 -2.91 -8.02
C ASN A 252 -3.55 -2.71 -9.48
N ILE A 253 -4.81 -2.25 -9.71
CA ILE A 253 -5.35 -2.10 -11.06
C ILE A 253 -4.95 -0.78 -11.69
N ARG A 254 -4.36 -0.84 -12.89
CA ARG A 254 -3.85 0.31 -13.64
C ARG A 254 -4.03 0.14 -15.14
N ASP A 255 -4.16 1.25 -15.85
CA ASP A 255 -4.08 1.35 -17.31
C ASP A 255 -2.60 1.34 -17.74
N VAL A 256 -2.24 0.52 -18.71
CA VAL A 256 -0.92 0.52 -19.37
C VAL A 256 -0.86 1.59 -20.49
N GLY A 257 -1.97 2.26 -20.76
CA GLY A 257 -2.03 3.37 -21.72
C GLY A 257 -1.45 4.68 -21.19
N ASN A 258 -1.37 5.68 -22.07
CA ASN A 258 -0.89 7.04 -21.76
C ASN A 258 0.61 7.16 -21.52
N TYR A 259 1.41 6.14 -21.82
CA TYR A 259 2.86 6.26 -21.91
C TYR A 259 3.28 6.67 -23.32
N ARG A 260 4.38 7.44 -23.40
CA ARG A 260 4.99 7.85 -24.66
C ARG A 260 6.05 6.83 -25.07
N THR A 261 6.05 6.45 -26.34
CA THR A 261 7.09 5.61 -26.94
C THR A 261 8.29 6.46 -27.41
N SER A 262 9.45 5.85 -27.65
CA SER A 262 10.62 6.51 -28.22
C SER A 262 10.35 7.16 -29.58
N SER A 263 9.35 6.67 -30.35
CA SER A 263 8.90 7.27 -31.58
C SER A 263 7.99 8.49 -31.42
N GLY A 264 7.63 8.85 -30.17
CA GLY A 264 6.76 9.95 -29.83
C GLY A 264 5.27 9.62 -29.86
N LYS A 265 4.87 8.41 -30.27
CA LYS A 265 3.49 7.92 -30.22
C LYS A 265 3.08 7.61 -28.78
N MET A 266 1.77 7.63 -28.52
CA MET A 266 1.20 7.31 -27.21
C MET A 266 0.56 5.92 -27.21
N ILE A 267 0.65 5.17 -26.13
CA ILE A 267 -0.13 3.94 -25.93
C ILE A 267 -1.58 4.35 -25.64
N LYS A 268 -2.53 3.79 -26.39
CA LYS A 268 -3.97 4.07 -26.26
C LYS A 268 -4.48 3.72 -24.86
N LYS A 269 -5.19 4.64 -24.23
CA LYS A 269 -5.85 4.42 -22.94
C LYS A 269 -6.95 3.37 -23.02
N GLY A 270 -7.13 2.63 -21.92
CA GLY A 270 -8.25 1.68 -21.75
C GLY A 270 -8.13 0.41 -22.59
N THR A 271 -7.02 0.17 -23.28
CA THR A 271 -6.84 -0.99 -24.13
C THR A 271 -6.10 -2.15 -23.48
N ILE A 272 -5.19 -1.85 -22.57
CA ILE A 272 -4.43 -2.84 -21.82
C ILE A 272 -4.46 -2.42 -20.36
N ILE A 273 -5.08 -3.26 -19.53
CA ILE A 273 -5.19 -3.06 -18.09
C ILE A 273 -4.36 -4.14 -17.39
N ARG A 274 -3.71 -3.79 -16.30
CA ARG A 274 -3.00 -4.74 -15.42
C ARG A 274 -3.58 -4.71 -14.01
N SER A 275 -3.58 -5.86 -13.31
CA SER A 275 -4.10 -5.94 -11.94
C SER A 275 -3.53 -7.11 -11.14
N GLY A 276 -3.85 -7.17 -9.83
CA GLY A 276 -3.83 -8.37 -9.01
C GLY A 276 -5.04 -9.27 -9.30
N ASP A 277 -5.28 -10.27 -8.46
CA ASP A 277 -6.37 -11.23 -8.63
C ASP A 277 -7.75 -10.57 -8.64
N LEU A 278 -8.71 -11.22 -9.29
CA LEU A 278 -10.06 -10.74 -9.49
C LEU A 278 -11.09 -11.45 -8.58
N SER A 279 -10.62 -12.14 -7.54
CA SER A 279 -11.47 -12.93 -6.63
C SER A 279 -12.53 -12.09 -5.92
N GLN A 280 -12.27 -10.81 -5.71
CA GLN A 280 -13.18 -9.86 -5.06
C GLN A 280 -13.91 -8.93 -6.04
N MET A 281 -13.63 -9.03 -7.37
CA MET A 281 -14.22 -8.12 -8.36
C MET A 281 -15.75 -8.06 -8.27
N THR A 282 -16.29 -6.85 -8.12
CA THR A 282 -17.75 -6.62 -8.10
C THR A 282 -18.34 -6.59 -9.50
N LYS A 283 -19.66 -6.70 -9.60
CA LYS A 283 -20.35 -6.53 -10.88
C LYS A 283 -20.22 -5.11 -11.42
N GLU A 284 -20.23 -4.15 -10.53
CA GLU A 284 -20.07 -2.72 -10.81
C GLU A 284 -18.69 -2.44 -11.43
N ASP A 285 -17.63 -3.01 -10.88
CA ASP A 285 -16.27 -2.89 -11.41
C ASP A 285 -16.13 -3.59 -12.77
N ALA A 286 -16.73 -4.77 -12.92
CA ALA A 286 -16.76 -5.47 -14.19
C ALA A 286 -17.48 -4.66 -15.29
N GLU A 287 -18.59 -3.98 -14.96
CA GLU A 287 -19.28 -3.11 -15.92
C GLU A 287 -18.43 -1.88 -16.32
N GLN A 288 -17.59 -1.37 -15.40
CA GLN A 288 -16.64 -0.31 -15.73
C GLN A 288 -15.57 -0.81 -16.71
N LEU A 289 -15.01 -2.00 -16.49
CA LEU A 289 -14.04 -2.63 -17.41
C LEU A 289 -14.67 -2.85 -18.81
N LYS A 290 -15.92 -3.32 -18.89
CA LYS A 290 -16.63 -3.47 -20.17
C LYS A 290 -16.83 -2.13 -20.88
N LYS A 291 -17.15 -1.06 -20.14
CA LYS A 291 -17.28 0.29 -20.71
C LYS A 291 -15.95 0.82 -21.27
N LEU A 292 -14.81 0.40 -20.73
CA LEU A 292 -13.49 0.68 -21.31
C LEU A 292 -13.20 -0.15 -22.57
N GLY A 293 -14.03 -1.14 -22.89
CA GLY A 293 -13.81 -2.03 -24.02
C GLY A 293 -13.02 -3.28 -23.69
N ILE A 294 -12.76 -3.56 -22.41
CA ILE A 294 -12.10 -4.80 -22.02
C ILE A 294 -13.04 -5.97 -22.27
N ASN A 295 -12.63 -6.90 -23.13
CA ASN A 295 -13.40 -8.10 -23.47
C ASN A 295 -12.66 -9.41 -23.19
N ILE A 296 -11.38 -9.33 -22.82
CA ILE A 296 -10.54 -10.49 -22.53
C ILE A 296 -9.84 -10.31 -21.17
N ILE A 297 -9.86 -11.37 -20.36
CA ILE A 297 -9.08 -11.48 -19.12
C ILE A 297 -8.04 -12.56 -19.32
N ILE A 298 -6.77 -12.23 -19.08
CA ILE A 298 -5.63 -13.14 -19.15
C ILE A 298 -5.13 -13.38 -17.72
N ASP A 299 -5.34 -14.60 -17.22
CA ASP A 299 -4.89 -15.04 -15.91
C ASP A 299 -3.54 -15.80 -16.04
N LEU A 300 -2.52 -15.26 -15.39
CA LEU A 300 -1.16 -15.80 -15.40
C LEU A 300 -0.85 -16.73 -14.22
N ARG A 301 -1.83 -16.97 -13.35
CA ARG A 301 -1.67 -17.79 -12.15
C ARG A 301 -1.63 -19.27 -12.49
N THR A 302 -0.96 -20.04 -11.63
CA THR A 302 -0.96 -21.49 -11.70
C THR A 302 -2.34 -22.08 -11.36
N GLU A 303 -2.59 -23.33 -11.72
CA GLU A 303 -3.86 -24.01 -11.39
C GLU A 303 -4.09 -24.09 -9.87
N ASP A 304 -3.03 -24.23 -9.08
CA ASP A 304 -3.14 -24.32 -7.63
C ASP A 304 -3.51 -22.97 -7.01
N GLU A 305 -2.93 -21.85 -7.49
CA GLU A 305 -3.33 -20.50 -7.07
C GLU A 305 -4.79 -20.19 -7.44
N ILE A 306 -5.26 -20.66 -8.60
CA ILE A 306 -6.65 -20.48 -9.03
C ILE A 306 -7.61 -21.30 -8.16
N LYS A 307 -7.22 -22.52 -7.72
CA LYS A 307 -8.03 -23.32 -6.78
C LYS A 307 -8.18 -22.65 -5.42
N ASP A 308 -7.13 -22.00 -4.95
CA ASP A 308 -7.12 -21.32 -3.65
C ASP A 308 -7.95 -20.01 -3.67
N ALA A 309 -7.84 -19.22 -4.72
CA ALA A 309 -8.52 -17.94 -4.87
C ALA A 309 -8.98 -17.72 -6.32
N GLY A 310 -10.02 -18.48 -6.75
CA GLY A 310 -10.57 -18.35 -8.10
C GLY A 310 -11.17 -16.98 -8.35
N ASP A 311 -10.99 -16.47 -9.57
CA ASP A 311 -11.65 -15.25 -10.00
C ASP A 311 -13.16 -15.40 -10.03
N ARG A 312 -13.86 -14.30 -9.81
CA ARG A 312 -15.30 -14.27 -10.05
C ARG A 312 -15.56 -14.38 -11.54
N ASN A 313 -16.27 -15.43 -11.94
CA ASN A 313 -16.73 -15.58 -13.33
C ASN A 313 -17.90 -14.63 -13.55
N ILE A 314 -17.62 -13.48 -14.20
CA ILE A 314 -18.64 -12.49 -14.57
C ILE A 314 -18.83 -12.55 -16.09
N GLU A 315 -20.08 -12.71 -16.53
CA GLU A 315 -20.44 -12.75 -17.95
C GLU A 315 -19.92 -11.54 -18.73
N GLY A 316 -19.55 -11.75 -19.97
CA GLY A 316 -19.12 -10.70 -20.90
C GLY A 316 -17.61 -10.59 -21.11
N PHE A 317 -16.82 -11.41 -20.42
CA PHE A 317 -15.38 -11.55 -20.67
C PHE A 317 -15.03 -12.93 -21.20
N ARG A 318 -14.06 -13.00 -22.12
CA ARG A 318 -13.37 -14.24 -22.48
C ARG A 318 -12.21 -14.44 -21.52
N TYR A 319 -12.26 -15.47 -20.69
CA TYR A 319 -11.17 -15.84 -19.77
C TYR A 319 -10.14 -16.72 -20.47
N CYS A 320 -8.88 -16.33 -20.39
CA CYS A 320 -7.75 -17.04 -20.96
C CYS A 320 -6.75 -17.37 -19.83
N SER A 321 -6.71 -18.63 -19.41
CA SER A 321 -5.68 -19.10 -18.45
C SER A 321 -4.39 -19.37 -19.23
N LEU A 322 -3.35 -18.61 -18.93
CA LEU A 322 -2.01 -18.70 -19.49
C LEU A 322 -0.97 -18.78 -18.36
N PRO A 323 -0.92 -19.91 -17.63
CA PRO A 323 -0.13 -20.03 -16.41
C PRO A 323 1.36 -19.85 -16.65
N LEU A 324 1.96 -18.97 -15.86
CA LEU A 324 3.40 -18.77 -15.74
C LEU A 324 3.89 -19.31 -14.38
N PRO A 325 5.16 -19.74 -14.26
CA PRO A 325 5.70 -20.21 -12.99
C PRO A 325 5.46 -19.22 -11.85
N GLY A 326 5.07 -19.74 -10.69
CA GLY A 326 4.95 -19.01 -9.43
C GLY A 326 6.09 -19.38 -8.49
N LEU A 327 6.17 -18.69 -7.35
CA LEU A 327 7.11 -19.02 -6.28
C LEU A 327 6.88 -20.41 -5.68
N GLU A 328 5.72 -20.99 -5.91
CA GLU A 328 5.26 -22.29 -5.39
C GLU A 328 5.74 -23.48 -6.21
N THR A 329 6.57 -23.28 -7.24
CA THR A 329 7.06 -24.36 -8.09
C THR A 329 8.10 -25.24 -7.42
N ASP A 330 8.73 -24.78 -6.33
CA ASP A 330 9.62 -25.59 -5.50
C ASP A 330 8.81 -26.41 -4.48
N ASP A 331 9.01 -27.72 -4.43
CA ASP A 331 8.31 -28.62 -3.49
C ASP A 331 8.56 -28.26 -2.02
N SER A 332 9.70 -27.67 -1.69
CA SER A 332 10.01 -27.19 -0.35
C SER A 332 9.18 -25.97 0.00
N ALA A 333 9.05 -25.02 -0.93
CA ALA A 333 8.22 -23.85 -0.78
C ALA A 333 6.73 -24.20 -0.65
N LYS A 334 6.23 -25.17 -1.45
CA LYS A 334 4.86 -25.69 -1.33
C LYS A 334 4.56 -26.24 0.05
N ARG A 335 5.43 -27.10 0.59
CA ARG A 335 5.27 -27.67 1.93
C ARG A 335 5.22 -26.60 3.02
N LEU A 336 6.07 -25.57 2.92
CA LEU A 336 6.09 -24.47 3.89
C LEU A 336 4.81 -23.64 3.83
N LEU A 337 4.27 -23.39 2.65
CA LEU A 337 2.98 -22.70 2.47
C LEU A 337 1.80 -23.53 3.01
N GLU A 338 1.81 -24.86 2.83
CA GLU A 338 0.81 -25.75 3.42
C GLU A 338 0.83 -25.69 4.95
N TYR A 339 2.02 -25.62 5.55
CA TYR A 339 2.16 -25.47 7.00
C TYR A 339 1.66 -24.10 7.49
N GLN A 340 1.90 -23.01 6.75
CA GLN A 340 1.36 -21.68 7.10
C GLN A 340 -0.18 -21.64 7.12
N LYS A 341 -0.84 -22.43 6.26
CA LYS A 341 -2.31 -22.53 6.20
C LYS A 341 -2.90 -23.40 7.32
N SER A 342 -2.07 -24.14 8.07
CA SER A 342 -2.51 -24.98 9.17
C SER A 342 -2.76 -24.18 10.46
N SER A 343 -3.51 -24.78 11.41
CA SER A 343 -3.79 -24.19 12.73
C SER A 343 -2.58 -24.30 13.66
N ILE A 344 -1.51 -23.60 13.34
CA ILE A 344 -0.25 -23.53 14.08
C ILE A 344 -0.12 -22.20 14.83
N SER A 345 0.77 -22.15 15.84
CA SER A 345 1.04 -20.92 16.60
C SER A 345 1.64 -19.82 15.73
N GLU A 346 1.50 -18.56 16.15
CA GLU A 346 2.11 -17.42 15.45
C GLU A 346 3.67 -17.51 15.42
N GLU A 347 4.28 -18.13 16.43
CA GLU A 347 5.73 -18.37 16.46
C GLU A 347 6.13 -19.40 15.39
N GLU A 348 5.36 -20.48 15.24
CA GLU A 348 5.57 -21.47 14.18
C GLU A 348 5.34 -20.84 12.79
N LYS A 349 4.32 -20.01 12.62
CA LYS A 349 4.10 -19.27 11.35
C LYS A 349 5.28 -18.37 11.02
N ALA A 350 5.81 -17.64 12.00
CA ALA A 350 6.99 -16.79 11.84
C ALA A 350 8.22 -17.61 11.44
N TRP A 351 8.42 -18.77 12.06
CA TRP A 351 9.51 -19.69 11.70
C TRP A 351 9.36 -20.22 10.26
N TYR A 352 8.16 -20.66 9.87
CA TYR A 352 7.89 -21.14 8.51
C TYR A 352 8.06 -20.02 7.48
N THR A 353 7.64 -18.79 7.78
CA THR A 353 7.86 -17.64 6.91
C THR A 353 9.34 -17.38 6.71
N THR A 354 10.14 -17.46 7.79
CA THR A 354 11.59 -17.30 7.73
C THR A 354 12.24 -18.40 6.90
N GLU A 355 11.85 -19.67 7.08
CA GLU A 355 12.35 -20.78 6.29
C GLU A 355 11.93 -20.64 4.81
N TYR A 356 10.70 -20.27 4.52
CA TYR A 356 10.22 -20.03 3.15
C TYR A 356 11.08 -18.99 2.42
N MET A 357 11.40 -17.86 3.08
CA MET A 357 12.25 -16.83 2.48
C MET A 357 13.66 -17.31 2.13
N ARG A 358 14.19 -18.35 2.78
CA ARG A 358 15.49 -18.92 2.42
C ARG A 358 15.51 -19.61 1.06
N TYR A 359 14.37 -20.18 0.66
CA TYR A 359 14.24 -20.93 -0.60
C TYR A 359 13.77 -20.06 -1.76
N VAL A 360 13.18 -18.88 -1.47
CA VAL A 360 12.70 -17.99 -2.53
C VAL A 360 13.88 -17.37 -3.28
N ASN A 361 13.81 -17.46 -4.59
CA ASN A 361 14.76 -16.83 -5.51
C ASN A 361 14.02 -16.09 -6.63
N MET A 362 13.80 -14.80 -6.43
CA MET A 362 13.08 -13.95 -7.41
C MET A 362 13.79 -13.89 -8.76
N LYS A 363 15.13 -13.90 -8.78
CA LYS A 363 15.90 -13.90 -10.03
C LYS A 363 15.65 -15.18 -10.83
N GLN A 364 15.57 -16.32 -10.14
CA GLN A 364 15.26 -17.59 -10.79
C GLN A 364 13.82 -17.59 -11.30
N LEU A 365 12.85 -17.09 -10.53
CA LEU A 365 11.47 -16.96 -10.99
C LEU A 365 11.38 -16.18 -12.32
N TYR A 366 12.04 -15.01 -12.41
CA TYR A 366 12.03 -14.21 -13.63
C TYR A 366 12.69 -14.92 -14.82
N ARG A 367 13.78 -15.65 -14.57
CA ARG A 367 14.43 -16.51 -15.58
C ARG A 367 13.49 -17.63 -16.05
N ASP A 368 12.80 -18.29 -15.14
CA ASP A 368 11.88 -19.38 -15.48
C ASP A 368 10.68 -18.87 -16.28
N VAL A 369 10.16 -17.70 -15.96
CA VAL A 369 9.10 -17.03 -16.73
C VAL A 369 9.59 -16.73 -18.16
N LEU A 370 10.84 -16.32 -18.35
CA LEU A 370 11.36 -15.92 -19.66
C LEU A 370 11.96 -17.10 -20.47
N ALA A 371 12.45 -18.15 -19.82
CA ALA A 371 13.26 -19.18 -20.47
C ALA A 371 12.62 -20.57 -20.54
N SER A 372 11.68 -20.92 -19.65
CA SER A 372 11.07 -22.25 -19.72
C SER A 372 10.26 -22.40 -21.02
N GLY A 373 10.38 -23.55 -21.67
CA GLY A 373 9.72 -23.80 -22.95
C GLY A 373 8.19 -23.68 -22.87
N GLU A 374 7.57 -23.95 -21.71
CA GLU A 374 6.14 -23.76 -21.51
C GLU A 374 5.79 -22.29 -21.31
N SER A 375 6.57 -21.56 -20.51
CA SER A 375 6.37 -20.12 -20.32
C SER A 375 6.46 -19.36 -21.64
N VAL A 376 7.46 -19.66 -22.45
CA VAL A 376 7.64 -19.06 -23.78
C VAL A 376 6.41 -19.26 -24.65
N LYS A 377 5.79 -20.46 -24.63
CA LYS A 377 4.54 -20.72 -25.34
C LYS A 377 3.37 -19.87 -24.79
N GLN A 378 3.27 -19.73 -23.46
CA GLN A 378 2.21 -18.94 -22.85
C GLN A 378 2.43 -17.44 -23.15
N LEU A 379 3.66 -16.94 -23.04
CA LEU A 379 4.01 -15.57 -23.43
C LEU A 379 3.68 -15.30 -24.91
N ARG A 380 4.00 -16.23 -25.80
CA ARG A 380 3.64 -16.12 -27.23
C ARG A 380 2.11 -16.01 -27.41
N LYS A 381 1.30 -16.81 -26.71
CA LYS A 381 -0.16 -16.74 -26.76
C LYS A 381 -0.71 -15.39 -26.28
N VAL A 382 -0.05 -14.73 -25.31
CA VAL A 382 -0.43 -13.35 -24.92
C VAL A 382 -0.35 -12.43 -26.13
N PHE A 383 0.75 -12.47 -26.88
CA PHE A 383 0.91 -11.65 -28.09
C PHE A 383 -0.07 -12.06 -29.20
N ASP A 384 -0.35 -13.34 -29.37
CA ASP A 384 -1.37 -13.80 -30.33
C ASP A 384 -2.76 -13.22 -30.00
N ILE A 385 -3.14 -13.18 -28.71
CA ILE A 385 -4.38 -12.55 -28.26
C ILE A 385 -4.37 -11.05 -28.55
N LEU A 386 -3.26 -10.36 -28.30
CA LEU A 386 -3.14 -8.92 -28.56
C LEU A 386 -3.25 -8.59 -30.07
N ILE A 387 -2.69 -9.43 -30.94
CA ILE A 387 -2.72 -9.26 -32.40
C ILE A 387 -4.12 -9.55 -32.97
N ASP A 388 -4.87 -10.46 -32.36
CA ASP A 388 -6.19 -10.87 -32.82
C ASP A 388 -7.14 -9.65 -32.97
N GLN A 389 -7.72 -9.48 -34.13
CA GLN A 389 -8.60 -8.35 -34.44
C GLN A 389 -9.91 -8.34 -33.63
N SER A 390 -10.34 -9.47 -33.09
CA SER A 390 -11.49 -9.57 -32.20
C SER A 390 -11.22 -9.05 -30.78
N THR A 391 -9.95 -8.87 -30.42
CA THR A 391 -9.52 -8.29 -29.13
C THR A 391 -9.73 -6.79 -29.14
N GLN A 392 -10.65 -6.28 -28.34
CA GLN A 392 -10.87 -4.85 -28.14
C GLN A 392 -9.96 -4.29 -27.06
N GLY A 393 -9.92 -4.95 -25.89
CA GLY A 393 -9.03 -4.63 -24.82
C GLY A 393 -8.83 -5.84 -23.90
N VAL A 394 -7.70 -5.85 -23.20
CA VAL A 394 -7.29 -6.95 -22.31
C VAL A 394 -7.05 -6.48 -20.90
N LEU A 395 -7.41 -7.32 -19.93
CA LEU A 395 -6.92 -7.21 -18.57
C LEU A 395 -5.96 -8.39 -18.31
N ILE A 396 -4.75 -8.09 -17.86
CA ILE A 396 -3.68 -9.07 -17.58
C ILE A 396 -3.42 -9.06 -16.08
N HIS A 397 -3.50 -10.22 -15.44
CA HIS A 397 -3.28 -10.30 -14.01
C HIS A 397 -2.55 -11.58 -13.56
N CYS A 398 -2.06 -11.53 -12.34
CA CYS A 398 -1.60 -12.66 -11.52
C CYS A 398 -2.15 -12.48 -10.10
N SER A 399 -1.52 -13.02 -9.08
CA SER A 399 -1.99 -12.87 -7.69
C SER A 399 -1.86 -11.44 -7.17
N ASN A 400 -0.70 -10.77 -7.38
CA ASN A 400 -0.43 -9.42 -6.89
C ASN A 400 -0.37 -8.34 -7.99
N GLY A 401 -0.41 -8.73 -9.27
CA GLY A 401 -0.24 -7.79 -10.38
C GLY A 401 1.16 -7.16 -10.46
N LYS A 402 2.14 -7.73 -9.79
CA LYS A 402 3.51 -7.20 -9.66
C LYS A 402 4.50 -7.94 -10.56
N ASP A 403 4.85 -9.18 -10.24
CA ASP A 403 5.98 -9.91 -10.85
C ASP A 403 5.64 -10.48 -12.23
N ARG A 404 4.86 -11.55 -12.34
CA ARG A 404 4.48 -12.17 -13.63
C ARG A 404 3.78 -11.19 -14.55
N THR A 405 2.81 -10.44 -14.02
CA THR A 405 2.14 -9.36 -14.74
C THR A 405 3.14 -8.29 -15.17
N GLY A 406 4.08 -7.93 -14.30
CA GLY A 406 5.15 -6.97 -14.60
C GLY A 406 6.03 -7.41 -15.77
N ILE A 407 6.46 -8.67 -15.81
CA ILE A 407 7.25 -9.23 -16.92
C ILE A 407 6.47 -9.20 -18.24
N VAL A 408 5.21 -9.63 -18.22
CA VAL A 408 4.37 -9.63 -19.44
C VAL A 408 4.14 -8.21 -19.95
N VAL A 409 3.79 -7.27 -19.08
CA VAL A 409 3.58 -5.87 -19.44
C VAL A 409 4.88 -5.23 -19.93
N MET A 410 6.02 -5.50 -19.29
CA MET A 410 7.34 -5.06 -19.74
C MET A 410 7.63 -5.52 -21.17
N LEU A 411 7.39 -6.78 -21.50
CA LEU A 411 7.60 -7.29 -22.87
C LEU A 411 6.69 -6.60 -23.89
N ILE A 412 5.44 -6.29 -23.51
CA ILE A 412 4.48 -5.52 -24.34
C ILE A 412 5.01 -4.08 -24.54
N GLN A 413 5.49 -3.45 -23.50
CA GLN A 413 6.05 -2.09 -23.54
C GLN A 413 7.31 -2.03 -24.43
N TYR A 414 8.19 -3.03 -24.37
CA TYR A 414 9.31 -3.16 -25.31
C TYR A 414 8.83 -3.36 -26.76
N ALA A 415 7.81 -4.18 -26.99
CA ALA A 415 7.22 -4.36 -28.34
C ALA A 415 6.65 -3.05 -28.91
N PHE A 416 6.16 -2.16 -28.07
CA PHE A 416 5.69 -0.82 -28.45
C PHE A 416 6.82 0.19 -28.64
N GLY A 417 8.03 -0.11 -28.17
CA GLY A 417 9.19 0.77 -28.26
C GLY A 417 9.17 1.86 -27.18
N MET A 418 8.75 1.54 -25.99
CA MET A 418 8.91 2.44 -24.82
C MET A 418 10.38 2.51 -24.39
N ASP A 419 10.74 3.65 -23.79
CA ASP A 419 12.04 3.82 -23.17
C ASP A 419 12.14 2.97 -21.90
N GLU A 420 13.34 2.43 -21.67
CA GLU A 420 13.58 1.50 -20.56
C GLU A 420 13.36 2.14 -19.18
N GLU A 421 13.67 3.43 -19.03
CA GLU A 421 13.43 4.16 -17.78
C GLU A 421 11.92 4.21 -17.47
N GLU A 422 11.08 4.47 -18.46
CA GLU A 422 9.62 4.50 -18.30
C GLU A 422 9.05 3.09 -17.99
N ILE A 423 9.62 2.04 -18.60
CA ILE A 423 9.25 0.65 -18.31
C ILE A 423 9.59 0.30 -16.86
N LEU A 424 10.76 0.72 -16.39
CA LEU A 424 11.21 0.51 -15.02
C LEU A 424 10.32 1.25 -14.01
N ASN A 425 9.96 2.49 -14.31
CA ASN A 425 9.08 3.30 -13.47
C ASN A 425 7.66 2.68 -13.37
N ASP A 426 7.09 2.14 -14.46
CA ASP A 426 5.83 1.39 -14.40
C ASP A 426 5.94 0.11 -13.55
N TYR A 427 7.07 -0.59 -13.63
CA TYR A 427 7.31 -1.73 -12.76
C TYR A 427 7.35 -1.32 -11.28
N TYR A 428 8.06 -0.26 -10.93
CA TYR A 428 8.12 0.25 -9.56
C TYR A 428 6.75 0.68 -9.05
N ALA A 429 5.94 1.30 -9.90
CA ALA A 429 4.55 1.62 -9.57
C ALA A 429 3.72 0.38 -9.20
N SER A 430 4.07 -0.82 -9.70
CA SER A 430 3.42 -2.08 -9.33
C SER A 430 3.75 -2.54 -7.91
N ALA A 431 4.93 -2.23 -7.44
CA ALA A 431 5.41 -2.66 -6.12
C ALA A 431 5.06 -1.65 -5.02
N LEU A 432 4.79 -0.40 -5.40
CA LEU A 432 4.50 0.69 -4.48
C LEU A 432 3.37 0.36 -3.46
N PRO A 433 2.24 -0.23 -3.85
CA PRO A 433 1.20 -0.61 -2.89
C PRO A 433 1.69 -1.55 -1.79
N TYR A 434 2.77 -2.27 -2.02
CA TYR A 434 3.36 -3.23 -1.07
C TYR A 434 4.53 -2.66 -0.27
N TYR A 435 5.05 -1.47 -0.64
CA TYR A 435 6.27 -0.88 -0.06
C TYR A 435 6.22 -0.80 1.47
N MET A 436 5.17 -0.18 2.03
CA MET A 436 5.06 0.01 3.46
C MET A 436 4.88 -1.32 4.22
N ILE A 437 4.17 -2.29 3.65
CA ILE A 437 4.01 -3.64 4.22
C ILE A 437 5.37 -4.33 4.26
N THR A 438 6.15 -4.19 3.19
CA THR A 438 7.50 -4.74 3.06
C THR A 438 8.44 -4.15 4.10
N GLU A 439 8.52 -2.83 4.19
CA GLU A 439 9.43 -2.17 5.12
C GLU A 439 9.06 -2.44 6.59
N SER A 440 7.76 -2.55 6.91
CA SER A 440 7.31 -2.99 8.23
C SER A 440 7.75 -4.42 8.55
N ALA A 441 7.59 -5.34 7.60
CA ALA A 441 8.00 -6.73 7.78
C ALA A 441 9.53 -6.84 7.93
N VAL A 442 10.29 -6.12 7.11
CA VAL A 442 11.74 -6.07 7.17
C VAL A 442 12.21 -5.53 8.52
N LEU A 443 11.61 -4.44 9.01
CA LEU A 443 11.97 -3.88 10.31
C LEU A 443 11.66 -4.85 11.46
N MET A 444 10.53 -5.56 11.42
CA MET A 444 10.23 -6.60 12.40
C MET A 444 11.25 -7.74 12.38
N LEU A 445 11.69 -8.18 11.20
CA LEU A 445 12.72 -9.19 11.05
C LEU A 445 14.07 -8.70 11.60
N GLU A 446 14.44 -7.44 11.35
CA GLU A 446 15.64 -6.80 11.85
C GLU A 446 15.63 -6.72 13.39
N GLN A 447 14.54 -6.29 14.00
CA GLN A 447 14.35 -6.24 15.45
C GLN A 447 14.42 -7.63 16.10
N ASN A 448 14.06 -8.69 15.37
CA ASN A 448 14.17 -10.08 15.81
C ASN A 448 15.56 -10.70 15.52
N GLY A 449 16.56 -9.88 15.16
CA GLY A 449 17.95 -10.29 14.98
C GLY A 449 18.30 -10.83 13.59
N SER A 450 17.39 -10.70 12.62
CA SER A 450 17.72 -10.99 11.21
C SER A 450 18.62 -9.89 10.64
N SER A 451 19.52 -10.22 9.73
CA SER A 451 20.47 -9.26 9.18
C SER A 451 20.90 -9.59 7.74
N GLY A 452 21.51 -8.61 7.08
CA GLY A 452 22.20 -8.76 5.79
C GLY A 452 21.36 -9.37 4.69
N GLU A 453 21.88 -10.41 4.04
CA GLU A 453 21.28 -11.06 2.87
C GLU A 453 19.82 -11.50 3.07
N PHE A 454 19.44 -11.86 4.29
CA PHE A 454 18.06 -12.28 4.59
C PHE A 454 17.06 -11.11 4.49
N LEU A 455 17.44 -9.94 4.99
CA LEU A 455 16.61 -8.73 4.88
C LEU A 455 16.50 -8.24 3.44
N GLU A 456 17.58 -8.34 2.66
CA GLU A 456 17.57 -8.04 1.23
C GLU A 456 16.61 -8.96 0.47
N LYS A 457 16.67 -10.27 0.71
CA LYS A 457 15.71 -11.23 0.14
C LYS A 457 14.26 -10.92 0.51
N ALA A 458 14.02 -10.50 1.76
CA ALA A 458 12.68 -10.10 2.19
C ALA A 458 12.17 -8.88 1.38
N ARG A 459 13.05 -7.90 1.14
CA ARG A 459 12.71 -6.75 0.28
C ARG A 459 12.46 -7.14 -1.17
N GLU A 460 13.30 -8.01 -1.74
CA GLU A 460 13.11 -8.50 -3.12
C GLU A 460 11.77 -9.24 -3.29
N LEU A 461 11.41 -10.07 -2.30
CA LEU A 461 10.18 -10.86 -2.36
C LEU A 461 8.92 -10.01 -2.19
N LEU A 462 8.89 -9.19 -1.15
CA LEU A 462 7.69 -8.46 -0.74
C LEU A 462 7.56 -7.10 -1.46
N GLY A 463 8.67 -6.43 -1.73
CA GLY A 463 8.73 -5.05 -2.18
C GLY A 463 9.18 -4.84 -3.62
N ILE A 464 9.97 -3.81 -3.80
CA ILE A 464 10.54 -3.39 -5.08
C ILE A 464 11.87 -4.11 -5.27
N ASN A 465 11.99 -4.85 -6.36
CA ASN A 465 13.30 -5.36 -6.79
C ASN A 465 13.97 -4.31 -7.69
N ALA A 466 14.74 -3.41 -7.08
CA ALA A 466 15.44 -2.35 -7.78
C ALA A 466 16.46 -2.86 -8.83
N ASN A 467 16.92 -4.09 -8.66
CA ASN A 467 17.88 -4.71 -9.57
C ASN A 467 17.22 -5.52 -10.71
N MET A 468 15.90 -5.62 -10.75
CA MET A 468 15.20 -6.49 -11.70
C MET A 468 15.61 -6.24 -13.15
N ILE A 469 15.59 -4.99 -13.62
CA ILE A 469 15.96 -4.66 -15.01
C ILE A 469 17.45 -4.94 -15.26
N SER A 470 18.32 -4.62 -14.30
CA SER A 470 19.75 -4.93 -14.40
C SER A 470 19.99 -6.43 -14.50
N ASP A 471 19.28 -7.23 -13.68
CA ASP A 471 19.35 -8.69 -13.69
C ASP A 471 18.82 -9.26 -15.01
N LEU A 472 17.74 -8.71 -15.57
CA LEU A 472 17.20 -9.12 -16.86
C LEU A 472 18.13 -8.74 -18.03
N ARG A 473 18.74 -7.54 -18.01
CA ARG A 473 19.75 -7.15 -18.98
C ARG A 473 20.95 -8.10 -18.98
N HIS A 474 21.41 -8.46 -17.78
CA HIS A 474 22.51 -9.42 -17.63
C HIS A 474 22.10 -10.78 -18.19
N TRP A 475 20.91 -11.25 -17.84
CA TRP A 475 20.36 -12.51 -18.35
C TRP A 475 20.22 -12.52 -19.89
N TRP A 476 19.70 -11.45 -20.52
CA TRP A 476 19.61 -11.35 -21.97
C TRP A 476 20.97 -11.42 -22.67
N ARG A 477 22.00 -10.78 -22.08
CA ARG A 477 23.38 -10.82 -22.59
C ARG A 477 23.96 -12.24 -22.49
N GLU A 478 23.77 -12.90 -21.35
CA GLU A 478 24.26 -14.27 -21.14
C GLU A 478 23.58 -15.26 -22.10
N ASN A 479 22.33 -15.05 -22.46
CA ASN A 479 21.57 -15.90 -23.37
C ASN A 479 21.64 -15.45 -24.85
N GLN A 480 22.59 -14.61 -25.19
CA GLN A 480 22.89 -14.16 -26.56
C GLN A 480 21.79 -13.31 -27.23
N TYR A 481 20.73 -12.90 -26.51
CA TYR A 481 19.72 -12.01 -27.06
C TYR A 481 20.20 -10.55 -27.15
N GLY A 482 21.05 -10.12 -26.23
CA GLY A 482 21.62 -8.77 -26.18
C GLY A 482 20.65 -7.65 -25.94
N ALA A 483 19.42 -7.74 -26.48
CA ALA A 483 18.35 -6.75 -26.33
C ALA A 483 16.96 -7.41 -26.30
N PRO A 484 15.95 -6.78 -25.65
CA PRO A 484 14.58 -7.29 -25.57
C PRO A 484 13.93 -7.55 -26.93
N GLU A 485 14.21 -6.70 -27.92
CA GLU A 485 13.68 -6.82 -29.28
C GLU A 485 14.11 -8.12 -29.93
N LYS A 486 15.32 -8.56 -29.68
CA LYS A 486 15.83 -9.83 -30.18
C LYS A 486 15.15 -11.02 -29.48
N TYR A 487 14.88 -10.91 -28.21
CA TYR A 487 14.08 -11.89 -27.47
C TYR A 487 12.66 -12.01 -28.04
N LEU A 488 12.01 -10.88 -28.32
CA LEU A 488 10.68 -10.86 -28.96
C LEU A 488 10.68 -11.53 -30.34
N SER A 489 11.68 -11.25 -31.18
CA SER A 489 11.75 -11.79 -32.53
C SER A 489 12.20 -13.25 -32.58
N GLU A 490 13.21 -13.65 -31.84
CA GLU A 490 13.81 -14.98 -31.91
C GLU A 490 13.14 -15.98 -30.96
N GLN A 491 12.91 -15.61 -29.70
CA GLN A 491 12.37 -16.53 -28.70
C GLN A 491 10.86 -16.59 -28.76
N LEU A 492 10.18 -15.45 -28.81
CA LEU A 492 8.73 -15.40 -28.95
C LEU A 492 8.26 -15.52 -30.41
N GLN A 493 9.17 -15.57 -31.38
CA GLN A 493 8.88 -15.71 -32.80
C GLN A 493 7.86 -14.65 -33.28
N LEU A 494 8.05 -13.39 -32.88
CA LEU A 494 7.28 -12.25 -33.32
C LEU A 494 7.99 -11.56 -34.47
N PRO A 495 7.60 -11.81 -35.75
CA PRO A 495 8.21 -11.15 -36.88
C PRO A 495 7.90 -9.65 -36.91
N PRO A 496 8.70 -8.84 -37.63
CA PRO A 496 8.49 -7.38 -37.70
C PRO A 496 7.09 -6.95 -38.09
N GLU A 497 6.44 -7.69 -38.97
CA GLU A 497 5.08 -7.41 -39.43
C GLU A 497 4.05 -7.54 -38.30
N GLN A 498 4.24 -8.49 -37.41
CA GLN A 498 3.34 -8.66 -36.25
C GLN A 498 3.61 -7.59 -35.19
N LEU A 499 4.84 -7.18 -34.98
CA LEU A 499 5.18 -6.07 -34.10
C LEU A 499 4.57 -4.74 -34.62
N GLU A 500 4.57 -4.54 -35.96
CA GLU A 500 3.95 -3.36 -36.54
C GLU A 500 2.43 -3.40 -36.40
N LEU A 501 1.77 -4.55 -36.63
CA LEU A 501 0.34 -4.71 -36.37
C LEU A 501 -0.04 -4.37 -34.92
N LEU A 502 0.79 -4.78 -33.95
CA LEU A 502 0.59 -4.40 -32.54
C LEU A 502 0.68 -2.88 -32.35
N ARG A 503 1.70 -2.24 -32.93
CA ARG A 503 1.91 -0.79 -32.84
C ARG A 503 0.77 -0.01 -33.51
N GLU A 504 0.32 -0.43 -34.69
CA GLU A 504 -0.84 0.19 -35.36
C GLU A 504 -2.12 0.07 -34.52
N LYS A 505 -2.32 -1.07 -33.87
CA LYS A 505 -3.52 -1.33 -33.08
C LYS A 505 -3.55 -0.54 -31.78
N TYR A 506 -2.43 -0.50 -31.05
CA TYR A 506 -2.36 0.02 -29.67
C TYR A 506 -1.71 1.39 -29.53
N LEU A 507 -1.09 1.95 -30.56
CA LEU A 507 -0.49 3.28 -30.52
C LEU A 507 -1.33 4.31 -31.27
N GLU A 508 -1.28 5.54 -30.79
CA GLU A 508 -1.87 6.73 -31.41
C GLU A 508 -0.83 7.85 -31.52
N PRO A 509 -1.03 8.85 -32.43
CA PRO A 509 -0.10 9.95 -32.64
C PRO A 509 0.24 10.74 -31.37
#